data_415cdac42f1c20ebaaee1df80442ed8c
#
_entry.id   415cdac42f1c20ebaaee1df80442ed8c
#
_cell.length_a   1.000
_cell.length_b   1.000
_cell.length_c   1.000
_cell.angle_alpha   90.00
_cell.angle_beta   90.00
_cell.angle_gamma   90.00
#
_symmetry.space_group_name_H-M   'P 1'
#
loop_
_entity.id
_entity.type
_entity.pdbx_description
1 polymer ?
#
loop_
_entity_poly.entity_id
_entity_poly.type
_entity_poly.pdbx_seq_one_letter_code
_entity_poly.pdbx_strand_id
1 'polypeptide(L)'
;MSVILMRLSGAFLLNCELFALTLLFALPLGLVVSFGSMSRCKPLAGVVKTFVWIIRGTPLMLQIIVIYLGPGLLGMNNPWPSGSGGRMVAAVVAFAINYACYFSEIYRGGIEAVPKGQTEAGQVLGMTKTQIFFKVTLLQVVKRILPPMGNEIITLVKDTSLANTIANKEIIMMAKEYSAKGLILSLIHISEPTRHSLIS
;
A
#
# COMPACT_ATOMS: atom_id res chain seq x y z
N MET A 1 -2.33 1.11 32.85
CA MET A 1 -1.23 1.41 31.89
C MET A 1 -0.81 0.18 31.09
N SER A 2 -0.41 -0.92 31.74
CA SER A 2 0.06 -2.15 31.06
C SER A 2 -0.94 -2.76 30.06
N VAL A 3 -2.23 -2.81 30.38
CA VAL A 3 -3.28 -3.34 29.50
C VAL A 3 -3.44 -2.50 28.22
N ILE A 4 -3.36 -1.18 28.35
CA ILE A 4 -3.46 -0.27 27.19
C ILE A 4 -2.26 -0.46 26.28
N LEU A 5 -1.04 -0.51 26.81
CA LEU A 5 0.17 -0.76 26.06
C LEU A 5 0.14 -2.11 25.34
N MET A 6 -0.31 -3.17 26.02
CA MET A 6 -0.45 -4.49 25.41
C MET A 6 -1.44 -4.51 24.23
N ARG A 7 -2.58 -3.82 24.35
CA ARG A 7 -3.55 -3.72 23.27
C ARG A 7 -3.06 -2.87 22.09
N LEU A 8 -2.38 -1.75 22.38
CA LEU A 8 -1.78 -0.92 21.35
C LEU A 8 -0.66 -1.65 20.61
N SER A 9 0.17 -2.42 21.31
CA SER A 9 1.20 -3.24 20.65
C SER A 9 0.60 -4.31 19.76
N GLY A 10 -0.51 -4.95 20.18
CA GLY A 10 -1.24 -5.89 19.33
C GLY A 10 -1.80 -5.24 18.06
N ALA A 11 -2.38 -4.04 18.17
CA ALA A 11 -2.85 -3.29 17.01
C ALA A 11 -1.72 -2.83 16.10
N PHE A 12 -0.56 -2.47 16.67
CA PHE A 12 0.64 -2.16 15.89
C PHE A 12 1.14 -3.37 15.08
N LEU A 13 1.14 -4.56 15.68
CA LEU A 13 1.51 -5.79 14.98
C LEU A 13 0.59 -6.08 13.79
N LEU A 14 -0.73 -5.86 13.93
CA LEU A 14 -1.67 -5.99 12.82
C LEU A 14 -1.37 -4.99 11.68
N ASN A 15 -0.95 -3.77 11.99
CA ASN A 15 -0.51 -2.82 10.98
C ASN A 15 0.77 -3.28 10.28
N CYS A 16 1.74 -3.81 11.03
CA CYS A 16 2.96 -4.36 10.46
C CYS A 16 2.66 -5.57 9.56
N GLU A 17 1.73 -6.43 9.97
CA GLU A 17 1.28 -7.56 9.17
C GLU A 17 0.63 -7.10 7.86
N LEU A 18 -0.33 -6.17 7.92
CA LEU A 18 -0.95 -5.58 6.73
C LEU A 18 0.09 -4.96 5.79
N PHE A 19 1.01 -4.17 6.35
CA PHE A 19 2.10 -3.54 5.59
C PHE A 19 2.98 -4.58 4.89
N ALA A 20 3.46 -5.59 5.64
CA ALA A 20 4.35 -6.62 5.10
C ALA A 20 3.66 -7.46 4.02
N LEU A 21 2.42 -7.91 4.26
CA LEU A 21 1.64 -8.68 3.29
C LEU A 21 1.33 -7.85 2.04
N THR A 22 1.00 -6.57 2.21
CA THR A 22 0.78 -5.68 1.06
C THR A 22 2.03 -5.59 0.19
N LEU A 23 3.21 -5.34 0.76
CA LEU A 23 4.45 -5.27 -0.02
C LEU A 23 4.79 -6.61 -0.67
N LEU A 24 4.63 -7.72 0.06
CA LEU A 24 4.90 -9.06 -0.45
C LEU A 24 4.11 -9.37 -1.73
N PHE A 25 2.85 -8.95 -1.79
CA PHE A 25 2.00 -9.18 -2.96
C PHE A 25 2.07 -8.05 -3.99
N ALA A 26 2.13 -6.79 -3.56
CA ALA A 26 2.09 -5.65 -4.48
C ALA A 26 3.36 -5.52 -5.34
N LEU A 27 4.54 -5.82 -4.81
CA LEU A 27 5.79 -5.73 -5.56
C LEU A 27 5.83 -6.69 -6.76
N PRO A 28 5.59 -8.00 -6.59
CA PRO A 28 5.59 -8.92 -7.74
C PRO A 28 4.41 -8.70 -8.68
N LEU A 29 3.20 -8.40 -8.14
CA LEU A 29 2.04 -8.07 -8.97
C LEU A 29 2.28 -6.81 -9.79
N GLY A 30 2.85 -5.77 -9.20
CA GLY A 30 3.21 -4.54 -9.90
C GLY A 30 4.18 -4.79 -11.06
N LEU A 31 5.13 -5.69 -10.87
CA LEU A 31 6.05 -6.09 -11.94
C LEU A 31 5.32 -6.79 -13.09
N VAL A 32 4.42 -7.73 -12.79
CA VAL A 32 3.59 -8.42 -13.79
C VAL A 32 2.70 -7.43 -14.54
N VAL A 33 2.03 -6.53 -13.83
CA VAL A 33 1.19 -5.47 -14.43
C VAL A 33 2.03 -4.54 -15.31
N SER A 34 3.23 -4.17 -14.89
CA SER A 34 4.17 -3.37 -15.69
C SER A 34 4.51 -4.05 -17.01
N PHE A 35 4.86 -5.34 -17.01
CA PHE A 35 5.10 -6.08 -18.26
C PHE A 35 3.85 -6.18 -19.13
N GLY A 36 2.67 -6.36 -18.53
CA GLY A 36 1.40 -6.32 -19.26
C GLY A 36 1.17 -4.98 -19.96
N SER A 37 1.43 -3.87 -19.27
CA SER A 37 1.27 -2.51 -19.80
C SER A 37 2.27 -2.17 -20.92
N MET A 38 3.45 -2.82 -20.94
CA MET A 38 4.49 -2.68 -21.97
C MET A 38 4.43 -3.77 -23.05
N SER A 39 3.40 -4.64 -23.02
CA SER A 39 3.24 -5.73 -23.97
C SER A 39 3.17 -5.21 -25.42
N ARG A 40 3.73 -5.97 -26.35
CA ARG A 40 3.60 -5.72 -27.80
C ARG A 40 2.16 -5.91 -28.31
N CYS A 41 1.36 -6.70 -27.59
CA CYS A 41 -0.07 -6.88 -27.88
C CYS A 41 -0.84 -5.62 -27.47
N LYS A 42 -1.14 -4.75 -28.45
CA LYS A 42 -1.82 -3.45 -28.23
C LYS A 42 -3.13 -3.55 -27.41
N PRO A 43 -4.05 -4.52 -27.70
CA PRO A 43 -5.26 -4.63 -26.89
C PRO A 43 -4.98 -4.99 -25.44
N LEU A 44 -4.03 -5.90 -25.16
CA LEU A 44 -3.63 -6.25 -23.79
C LEU A 44 -3.05 -5.04 -23.06
N ALA A 45 -2.11 -4.34 -23.69
CA ALA A 45 -1.51 -3.14 -23.11
C ALA A 45 -2.57 -2.05 -22.86
N GLY A 46 -3.55 -1.89 -23.76
CA GLY A 46 -4.66 -0.97 -23.58
C GLY A 46 -5.51 -1.29 -22.36
N VAL A 47 -5.96 -2.53 -22.23
CA VAL A 47 -6.76 -2.99 -21.09
C VAL A 47 -6.01 -2.79 -19.76
N VAL A 48 -4.74 -3.21 -19.71
CA VAL A 48 -3.93 -3.07 -18.49
C VAL A 48 -3.73 -1.59 -18.11
N LYS A 49 -3.41 -0.73 -19.08
CA LYS A 49 -3.25 0.72 -18.83
C LYS A 49 -4.56 1.36 -18.35
N THR A 50 -5.68 1.00 -18.94
CA THR A 50 -7.00 1.50 -18.50
C THR A 50 -7.31 1.04 -17.08
N PHE A 51 -7.05 -0.23 -16.76
CA PHE A 51 -7.21 -0.75 -15.41
C PHE A 51 -6.35 0.02 -14.40
N VAL A 52 -5.06 0.17 -14.67
CA VAL A 52 -4.14 0.95 -13.82
C VAL A 52 -4.63 2.39 -13.65
N TRP A 53 -5.10 3.02 -14.72
CA TRP A 53 -5.62 4.38 -14.68
C TRP A 53 -6.87 4.50 -13.78
N ILE A 54 -7.82 3.57 -13.88
CA ILE A 54 -9.02 3.53 -13.03
C ILE A 54 -8.63 3.37 -11.56
N ILE A 55 -7.79 2.38 -11.25
CA ILE A 55 -7.39 2.09 -9.86
C ILE A 55 -6.66 3.29 -9.24
N ARG A 56 -5.72 3.90 -9.96
CA ARG A 56 -5.00 5.07 -9.44
C ARG A 56 -5.85 6.35 -9.41
N GLY A 57 -6.91 6.42 -10.20
CA GLY A 57 -7.86 7.54 -10.22
C GLY A 57 -8.96 7.45 -9.16
N THR A 58 -9.08 6.33 -8.44
CA THR A 58 -10.08 6.13 -7.40
C THR A 58 -9.46 6.11 -6.00
N PRO A 59 -10.16 6.66 -4.96
CA PRO A 59 -9.65 6.66 -3.60
C PRO A 59 -9.49 5.24 -3.05
N LEU A 60 -8.35 4.94 -2.40
CA LEU A 60 -8.09 3.65 -1.78
C LEU A 60 -9.19 3.26 -0.77
N MET A 61 -9.68 4.21 0.03
CA MET A 61 -10.78 3.98 0.97
C MET A 61 -12.02 3.40 0.28
N LEU A 62 -12.39 3.95 -0.89
CA LEU A 62 -13.53 3.44 -1.67
C LEU A 62 -13.27 2.03 -2.17
N GLN A 63 -12.05 1.74 -2.63
CA GLN A 63 -11.65 0.40 -3.10
C GLN A 63 -11.77 -0.63 -1.98
N ILE A 64 -11.33 -0.31 -0.76
CA ILE A 64 -11.46 -1.19 0.41
C ILE A 64 -12.94 -1.52 0.67
N ILE A 65 -13.81 -0.51 0.66
CA ILE A 65 -15.25 -0.67 0.87
C ILE A 65 -15.87 -1.56 -0.21
N VAL A 66 -15.57 -1.28 -1.48
CA VAL A 66 -16.10 -2.04 -2.62
C VAL A 66 -15.63 -3.49 -2.61
N ILE A 67 -14.36 -3.74 -2.31
CA ILE A 67 -13.81 -5.09 -2.27
C ILE A 67 -14.39 -5.88 -1.10
N TYR A 68 -14.57 -5.25 0.06
CA TYR A 68 -15.10 -5.95 1.24
C TYR A 68 -16.61 -6.16 1.19
N LEU A 69 -17.39 -5.12 0.86
CA LEU A 69 -18.86 -5.16 0.89
C LEU A 69 -19.49 -5.52 -0.46
N GLY A 70 -18.79 -5.27 -1.57
CA GLY A 70 -19.32 -5.45 -2.93
C GLY A 70 -19.90 -6.83 -3.20
N PRO A 71 -19.24 -7.95 -2.85
CA PRO A 71 -19.79 -9.28 -3.06
C PRO A 71 -21.14 -9.48 -2.37
N GLY A 72 -21.27 -9.01 -1.12
CA GLY A 72 -22.54 -9.09 -0.38
C GLY A 72 -23.65 -8.23 -0.98
N LEU A 73 -23.32 -7.03 -1.48
CA LEU A 73 -24.28 -6.13 -2.14
C LEU A 73 -24.79 -6.69 -3.47
N LEU A 74 -23.97 -7.50 -4.15
CA LEU A 74 -24.36 -8.19 -5.39
C LEU A 74 -25.11 -9.51 -5.15
N GLY A 75 -25.46 -9.82 -3.90
CA GLY A 75 -26.15 -11.07 -3.56
C GLY A 75 -25.27 -12.32 -3.68
N MET A 76 -23.97 -12.15 -3.82
CA MET A 76 -23.01 -13.25 -3.85
C MET A 76 -22.70 -13.74 -2.43
N ASN A 77 -22.38 -15.03 -2.29
CA ASN A 77 -21.82 -15.52 -1.04
C ASN A 77 -20.55 -14.72 -0.71
N ASN A 78 -20.46 -14.27 0.54
CA ASN A 78 -19.30 -13.47 0.96
C ASN A 78 -18.03 -14.34 0.87
N PRO A 79 -17.05 -13.99 0.00
CA PRO A 79 -15.85 -14.78 -0.18
C PRO A 79 -14.87 -14.64 1.00
N TRP A 80 -15.13 -13.67 1.90
CA TRP A 80 -14.24 -13.39 3.01
C TRP A 80 -14.57 -14.28 4.20
N PRO A 81 -13.56 -14.89 4.86
CA PRO A 81 -13.76 -15.61 6.12
C PRO A 81 -14.49 -14.75 7.16
N SER A 82 -15.25 -15.39 8.03
CA SER A 82 -15.98 -14.67 9.09
C SER A 82 -15.01 -14.04 10.10
N GLY A 83 -15.33 -12.86 10.60
CA GLY A 83 -14.61 -12.20 11.69
C GLY A 83 -13.46 -11.28 11.22
N SER A 84 -12.48 -11.08 12.12
CA SER A 84 -11.35 -10.15 11.89
C SER A 84 -10.41 -10.62 10.78
N GLY A 85 -10.22 -11.92 10.64
CA GLY A 85 -9.36 -12.51 9.60
C GLY A 85 -9.86 -12.18 8.20
N GLY A 86 -11.17 -12.27 7.96
CA GLY A 86 -11.73 -11.92 6.65
C GLY A 86 -11.58 -10.44 6.29
N ARG A 87 -11.70 -9.57 7.28
CA ARG A 87 -11.43 -8.14 7.08
C ARG A 87 -9.97 -7.88 6.74
N MET A 88 -9.04 -8.55 7.42
CA MET A 88 -7.61 -8.46 7.11
C MET A 88 -7.32 -8.92 5.69
N VAL A 89 -7.85 -10.08 5.28
CA VAL A 89 -7.66 -10.59 3.91
C VAL A 89 -8.21 -9.62 2.87
N ALA A 90 -9.43 -9.11 3.07
CA ALA A 90 -10.02 -8.12 2.15
C ALA A 90 -9.19 -6.84 2.07
N ALA A 91 -8.68 -6.35 3.21
CA ALA A 91 -7.78 -5.21 3.25
C ALA A 91 -6.50 -5.49 2.46
N VAL A 92 -5.82 -6.62 2.72
CA VAL A 92 -4.60 -7.01 1.99
C VAL A 92 -4.85 -7.06 0.49
N VAL A 93 -5.97 -7.63 0.04
CA VAL A 93 -6.32 -7.70 -1.39
C VAL A 93 -6.51 -6.29 -1.97
N ALA A 94 -7.26 -5.42 -1.29
CA ALA A 94 -7.48 -4.05 -1.75
C ALA A 94 -6.16 -3.26 -1.85
N PHE A 95 -5.35 -3.32 -0.81
CA PHE A 95 -4.04 -2.67 -0.76
C PHE A 95 -3.10 -3.24 -1.82
N ALA A 96 -3.03 -4.56 -1.96
CA ALA A 96 -2.15 -5.21 -2.94
C ALA A 96 -2.50 -4.80 -4.37
N ILE A 97 -3.77 -4.75 -4.75
CA ILE A 97 -4.22 -4.30 -6.07
C ILE A 97 -3.87 -2.83 -6.28
N ASN A 98 -4.19 -1.97 -5.33
CA ASN A 98 -3.91 -0.55 -5.43
C ASN A 98 -2.41 -0.28 -5.59
N TYR A 99 -1.59 -0.77 -4.65
CA TYR A 99 -0.15 -0.54 -4.67
C TYR A 99 0.57 -1.25 -5.82
N ALA A 100 0.05 -2.40 -6.31
CA ALA A 100 0.57 -3.02 -7.52
C ALA A 100 0.42 -2.08 -8.73
N CYS A 101 -0.69 -1.35 -8.84
CA CYS A 101 -0.88 -0.35 -9.91
C CYS A 101 0.11 0.82 -9.78
N TYR A 102 0.38 1.31 -8.57
CA TYR A 102 1.39 2.36 -8.35
C TYR A 102 2.79 1.86 -8.68
N PHE A 103 3.20 0.69 -8.16
CA PHE A 103 4.50 0.11 -8.45
C PHE A 103 4.67 -0.22 -9.94
N SER A 104 3.61 -0.64 -10.63
CA SER A 104 3.68 -0.93 -12.07
C SER A 104 4.10 0.28 -12.89
N GLU A 105 3.60 1.47 -12.55
CA GLU A 105 3.97 2.71 -13.23
C GLU A 105 5.41 3.14 -12.88
N ILE A 106 5.85 2.92 -11.65
CA ILE A 106 7.23 3.18 -11.23
C ILE A 106 8.19 2.27 -12.02
N TYR A 107 7.89 0.97 -12.12
CA TYR A 107 8.69 0.02 -12.88
C TYR A 107 8.72 0.41 -14.37
N ARG A 108 7.56 0.68 -14.97
CA ARG A 108 7.46 1.09 -16.36
C ARG A 108 8.26 2.37 -16.62
N GLY A 109 8.05 3.41 -15.82
CA GLY A 109 8.77 4.67 -15.93
C GLY A 109 10.28 4.51 -15.76
N GLY A 110 10.74 3.67 -14.81
CA GLY A 110 12.16 3.38 -14.62
C GLY A 110 12.80 2.68 -15.82
N ILE A 111 12.08 1.73 -16.43
CA ILE A 111 12.56 1.00 -17.62
C ILE A 111 12.59 1.92 -18.86
N GLU A 112 11.51 2.67 -19.11
CA GLU A 112 11.40 3.58 -20.25
C GLU A 112 12.39 4.77 -20.16
N ALA A 113 12.80 5.14 -18.97
CA ALA A 113 13.73 6.24 -18.72
C ALA A 113 15.20 5.90 -19.09
N VAL A 114 15.55 4.64 -19.31
CA VAL A 114 16.90 4.28 -19.75
C VAL A 114 17.08 4.65 -21.22
N PRO A 115 18.08 5.50 -21.58
CA PRO A 115 18.30 5.92 -22.95
C PRO A 115 18.62 4.72 -23.87
N LYS A 116 18.01 4.69 -25.05
CA LYS A 116 18.26 3.62 -26.05
C LYS A 116 19.73 3.52 -26.44
N GLY A 117 20.46 4.63 -26.46
CA GLY A 117 21.91 4.67 -26.73
C GLY A 117 22.74 3.78 -25.80
N GLN A 118 22.26 3.48 -24.58
CA GLN A 118 22.92 2.52 -23.69
C GLN A 118 22.89 1.09 -24.26
N THR A 119 21.77 0.73 -24.87
CA THR A 119 21.62 -0.57 -25.53
C THR A 119 22.44 -0.63 -26.81
N GLU A 120 22.44 0.44 -27.60
CA GLU A 120 23.22 0.57 -28.85
C GLU A 120 24.71 0.50 -28.57
N ALA A 121 25.20 1.24 -27.57
CA ALA A 121 26.59 1.19 -27.14
C ALA A 121 27.01 -0.22 -26.71
N GLY A 122 26.18 -0.94 -25.96
CA GLY A 122 26.43 -2.32 -25.59
C GLY A 122 26.52 -3.26 -26.80
N GLN A 123 25.67 -3.04 -27.80
CA GLN A 123 25.72 -3.82 -29.07
C GLN A 123 27.02 -3.57 -29.87
N VAL A 124 27.45 -2.30 -29.95
CA VAL A 124 28.72 -1.95 -30.61
C VAL A 124 29.92 -2.64 -29.94
N LEU A 125 29.87 -2.82 -28.61
CA LEU A 125 30.87 -3.55 -27.83
C LEU A 125 30.74 -5.09 -27.96
N GLY A 126 29.85 -5.60 -28.81
CA GLY A 126 29.63 -7.02 -29.00
C GLY A 126 28.93 -7.74 -27.85
N MET A 127 28.27 -7.00 -26.94
CA MET A 127 27.56 -7.60 -25.83
C MET A 127 26.24 -8.23 -26.30
N THR A 128 25.90 -9.38 -25.75
CA THR A 128 24.59 -10.01 -25.97
C THR A 128 23.48 -9.19 -25.27
N LYS A 129 22.23 -9.33 -25.73
CA LYS A 129 21.06 -8.64 -25.12
C LYS A 129 20.95 -8.90 -23.63
N THR A 130 21.23 -10.14 -23.19
CA THR A 130 21.22 -10.52 -21.77
C THR A 130 22.32 -9.81 -20.99
N GLN A 131 23.53 -9.72 -21.54
CA GLN A 131 24.64 -9.00 -20.91
C GLN A 131 24.34 -7.51 -20.79
N ILE A 132 23.77 -6.88 -21.82
CA ILE A 132 23.34 -5.48 -21.79
C ILE A 132 22.29 -5.27 -20.70
N PHE A 133 21.29 -6.17 -20.64
CA PHE A 133 20.26 -6.06 -19.63
C PHE A 133 20.83 -6.11 -18.20
N PHE A 134 21.58 -7.15 -17.86
CA PHE A 134 22.05 -7.32 -16.46
C PHE A 134 23.20 -6.38 -16.09
N LYS A 135 24.13 -6.09 -17.02
CA LYS A 135 25.32 -5.28 -16.70
C LYS A 135 25.12 -3.78 -16.89
N VAL A 136 24.19 -3.35 -17.76
CA VAL A 136 24.01 -1.95 -18.12
C VAL A 136 22.65 -1.44 -17.72
N THR A 137 21.56 -2.09 -18.16
CA THR A 137 20.21 -1.56 -18.01
C THR A 137 19.66 -1.72 -16.61
N LEU A 138 19.75 -2.92 -16.03
CA LEU A 138 19.09 -3.27 -14.75
C LEU A 138 19.54 -2.35 -13.61
N LEU A 139 20.84 -2.10 -13.47
CA LEU A 139 21.36 -1.25 -12.40
C LEU A 139 20.89 0.21 -12.53
N GLN A 140 20.78 0.70 -13.78
CA GLN A 140 20.24 2.03 -14.04
C GLN A 140 18.76 2.12 -13.72
N VAL A 141 17.97 1.09 -14.07
CA VAL A 141 16.55 0.98 -13.70
C VAL A 141 16.39 1.00 -12.18
N VAL A 142 17.13 0.13 -11.47
CA VAL A 142 17.05 0.04 -9.99
C VAL A 142 17.33 1.41 -9.35
N LYS A 143 18.39 2.11 -9.76
CA LYS A 143 18.71 3.45 -9.23
C LYS A 143 17.59 4.47 -9.47
N ARG A 144 16.84 4.34 -10.56
CA ARG A 144 15.74 5.27 -10.91
C ARG A 144 14.45 4.96 -10.19
N ILE A 145 14.17 3.68 -9.92
CA ILE A 145 12.93 3.27 -9.25
C ILE A 145 13.01 3.40 -7.72
N LEU A 146 14.20 3.30 -7.12
CA LEU A 146 14.35 3.32 -5.65
C LEU A 146 13.76 4.57 -4.99
N PRO A 147 14.01 5.83 -5.44
CA PRO A 147 13.44 7.01 -4.80
C PRO A 147 11.89 7.02 -4.83
N PRO A 148 11.21 6.87 -5.98
CA PRO A 148 9.75 6.86 -6.01
C PRO A 148 9.17 5.65 -5.27
N MET A 149 9.80 4.48 -5.28
CA MET A 149 9.37 3.34 -4.48
C MET A 149 9.45 3.63 -2.97
N GLY A 150 10.52 4.27 -2.51
CA GLY A 150 10.65 4.69 -1.12
C GLY A 150 9.51 5.61 -0.69
N ASN A 151 9.12 6.56 -1.53
CA ASN A 151 7.98 7.45 -1.26
C ASN A 151 6.66 6.67 -1.14
N GLU A 152 6.40 5.73 -2.06
CA GLU A 152 5.19 4.89 -2.00
C GLU A 152 5.17 3.98 -0.76
N ILE A 153 6.31 3.43 -0.36
CA ILE A 153 6.41 2.63 0.87
C ILE A 153 6.09 3.48 2.12
N ILE A 154 6.57 4.72 2.17
CA ILE A 154 6.25 5.65 3.26
C ILE A 154 4.75 6.00 3.24
N THR A 155 4.17 6.20 2.07
CA THR A 155 2.73 6.44 1.90
C THR A 155 1.92 5.24 2.38
N LEU A 156 2.34 4.01 2.04
CA LEU A 156 1.69 2.78 2.50
C LEU A 156 1.62 2.70 4.03
N VAL A 157 2.68 3.10 4.75
CA VAL A 157 2.64 3.13 6.23
C VAL A 157 1.52 4.03 6.75
N LYS A 158 1.29 5.18 6.11
CA LYS A 158 0.19 6.10 6.47
C LYS A 158 -1.17 5.51 6.10
N ASP A 159 -1.26 4.90 4.94
CA ASP A 159 -2.49 4.35 4.37
C ASP A 159 -3.00 3.12 5.12
N THR A 160 -2.14 2.39 5.89
CA THR A 160 -2.61 1.28 6.73
C THR A 160 -3.73 1.70 7.68
N SER A 161 -3.78 2.98 8.06
CA SER A 161 -4.86 3.53 8.89
C SER A 161 -6.24 3.51 8.21
N LEU A 162 -6.30 3.46 6.88
CA LEU A 162 -7.55 3.37 6.13
C LEU A 162 -8.25 2.01 6.30
N ALA A 163 -7.54 0.99 6.76
CA ALA A 163 -8.13 -0.32 7.07
C ALA A 163 -9.21 -0.25 8.15
N ASN A 164 -9.22 0.82 8.97
CA ASN A 164 -10.28 1.04 9.95
C ASN A 164 -11.67 1.25 9.32
N THR A 165 -11.73 1.64 8.04
CA THR A 165 -12.98 1.85 7.30
C THR A 165 -13.87 0.60 7.28
N ILE A 166 -13.27 -0.58 7.28
CA ILE A 166 -13.97 -1.86 7.36
C ILE A 166 -13.91 -2.46 8.77
N ALA A 167 -13.74 -1.61 9.79
CA ALA A 167 -13.61 -1.99 11.19
C ALA A 167 -12.47 -3.00 11.46
N ASN A 168 -11.40 -2.93 10.69
CA ASN A 168 -10.17 -3.63 11.02
C ASN A 168 -9.50 -2.93 12.21
N LYS A 169 -9.16 -3.69 13.25
CA LYS A 169 -8.57 -3.12 14.48
C LYS A 169 -7.11 -2.77 14.22
N GLU A 170 -6.85 -1.49 14.02
CA GLU A 170 -5.50 -0.97 13.83
C GLU A 170 -5.15 0.06 14.94
N ILE A 171 -3.89 0.48 15.03
CA ILE A 171 -3.38 1.28 16.16
C ILE A 171 -4.12 2.63 16.31
N ILE A 172 -4.44 3.32 15.22
CA ILE A 172 -5.12 4.63 15.25
C ILE A 172 -6.56 4.47 15.73
N MET A 173 -7.27 3.42 15.27
CA MET A 173 -8.61 3.10 15.75
C MET A 173 -8.60 2.82 17.25
N MET A 174 -7.67 2.01 17.72
CA MET A 174 -7.51 1.71 19.15
C MET A 174 -7.17 2.95 19.96
N ALA A 175 -6.28 3.81 19.47
CA ALA A 175 -5.94 5.07 20.12
C ALA A 175 -7.15 6.00 20.23
N LYS A 176 -7.98 6.11 19.19
CA LYS A 176 -9.23 6.87 19.19
C LYS A 176 -10.25 6.31 20.19
N GLU A 177 -10.41 4.99 20.27
CA GLU A 177 -11.28 4.35 21.25
C GLU A 177 -10.87 4.69 22.70
N TYR A 178 -9.57 4.65 23.00
CA TYR A 178 -9.07 5.00 24.33
C TYR A 178 -9.18 6.49 24.64
N SER A 179 -8.98 7.35 23.64
CA SER A 179 -9.21 8.78 23.77
C SER A 179 -10.68 9.10 24.04
N ALA A 180 -11.60 8.48 23.29
CA ALA A 180 -13.05 8.66 23.48
C ALA A 180 -13.55 8.16 24.85
N LYS A 181 -12.92 7.14 25.42
CA LYS A 181 -13.22 6.64 26.77
C LYS A 181 -12.64 7.49 27.91
N GLY A 182 -12.03 8.63 27.59
CA GLY A 182 -11.46 9.55 28.57
C GLY A 182 -10.20 9.05 29.29
N LEU A 183 -9.67 7.87 28.91
CA LEU A 183 -8.52 7.27 29.59
C LEU A 183 -7.21 8.04 29.36
N ILE A 184 -7.13 8.84 28.27
CA ILE A 184 -5.99 9.71 27.99
C ILE A 184 -6.25 11.12 28.54
N LEU A 185 -7.50 11.58 28.50
CA LEU A 185 -7.92 12.89 29.05
C LEU A 185 -7.75 12.96 30.58
N SER A 186 -7.89 11.85 31.30
CA SER A 186 -7.64 11.83 32.75
C SER A 186 -6.18 12.17 33.10
N LEU A 187 -5.21 11.87 32.23
CA LEU A 187 -3.81 12.27 32.43
C LEU A 187 -3.57 13.76 32.18
N ILE A 188 -4.36 14.39 31.30
CA ILE A 188 -4.32 15.86 31.08
C ILE A 188 -5.00 16.59 32.21
N HIS A 189 -6.10 16.07 32.76
CA HIS A 189 -6.78 16.63 33.94
C HIS A 189 -5.99 16.51 35.26
N ILE A 190 -5.13 15.51 35.39
CA ILE A 190 -4.23 15.38 36.56
C ILE A 190 -3.12 16.43 36.50
N SER A 191 -2.78 16.96 35.34
CA SER A 191 -1.78 18.03 35.18
C SER A 191 -2.34 19.46 35.26
N GLU A 192 -3.65 19.65 35.41
CA GLU A 192 -4.31 20.96 35.65
C GLU A 192 -5.02 21.08 37.01
N PRO A 193 -4.36 20.87 38.17
CA PRO A 193 -5.01 21.14 39.46
C PRO A 193 -5.02 22.61 39.85
N THR A 194 -4.53 23.55 39.01
CA THR A 194 -4.22 24.91 39.47
C THR A 194 -5.10 26.01 38.86
N ARG A 195 -6.09 25.70 38.01
CA ARG A 195 -6.91 26.75 37.39
C ARG A 195 -8.22 27.09 38.09
N HIS A 196 -8.64 26.36 39.12
CA HIS A 196 -9.87 26.61 39.87
C HIS A 196 -9.67 27.33 41.21
N SER A 197 -8.46 27.69 41.64
CA SER A 197 -8.20 28.37 42.91
C SER A 197 -7.94 29.88 42.79
N LEU A 198 -8.13 30.49 41.62
CA LEU A 198 -7.87 31.93 41.41
C LEU A 198 -9.11 32.75 41.03
N ILE A 199 -10.34 32.23 41.29
CA ILE A 199 -11.56 33.01 41.20
C ILE A 199 -12.34 32.82 42.50
N SER A 200 -11.93 33.53 43.54
CA SER A 200 -12.74 33.94 44.69
C SER A 200 -12.22 35.26 45.22
#